data_9b1d47fd1fbe2a09b11e03a98323b2f5
#
_entry.id   9b1d47fd1fbe2a09b11e03a98323b2f5
#
_cell.length_a   1.000
_cell.length_b   1.000
_cell.length_c   1.000
_cell.angle_alpha   90.00
_cell.angle_beta   90.00
_cell.angle_gamma   90.00
#
_symmetry.space_group_name_H-M   'P 1'
#
loop_
_entity.id
_entity.type
_entity.pdbx_description
1 polymer ?
#
loop_
_entity_poly.entity_id
_entity_poly.type
_entity_poly.pdbx_seq_one_letter_code
_entity_poly.pdbx_strand_id
1 'polypeptide(L)'
;MMKTFRNLFGWRLSLSLIIGLTFGGLACAPATPKDPQNAAQAKPADARSGNLVPLTLDLPAAAFKGTPKDLQLGPNVEPLSDKPRPPMMVPAGLKNVALGAKLTCSDKNASADMLAKITDGNKDASDDSIIFLRKGTQWVQLDLGSVYETFAMVIWHAHNTAKVYHDVIVQTADDPDFIQNVRTLFNNDQDNTSGLGVGTDREYFETNEGKLIDTKGAKARYFRFYSKGSTESAMNEYTEIEIYGRTPAVAAGGQQPAFRVAASSKAE
;
A
#
# COMPACT_ATOMS: atom_id res chain seq x y z
N MET A 1 56.80 -23.57 3.01
CA MET A 1 57.57 -22.48 3.61
C MET A 1 56.63 -21.63 4.46
N MET A 2 56.70 -21.84 5.76
CA MET A 2 55.84 -21.18 6.80
C MET A 2 56.33 -19.75 6.99
N LYS A 3 55.39 -18.80 7.21
CA LYS A 3 55.63 -17.65 8.09
C LYS A 3 54.34 -17.22 8.74
N THR A 4 54.22 -17.59 10.00
CA THR A 4 53.36 -17.06 11.04
C THR A 4 53.74 -15.62 11.38
N PHE A 5 52.75 -14.75 11.60
CA PHE A 5 52.90 -13.56 12.43
C PHE A 5 51.74 -13.44 13.43
N ARG A 6 52.05 -13.68 14.70
CA ARG A 6 51.28 -13.30 15.88
C ARG A 6 51.63 -11.85 16.20
N ASN A 7 50.66 -11.02 16.58
CA ASN A 7 50.95 -9.92 17.51
C ASN A 7 49.78 -9.74 18.48
N LEU A 8 50.13 -9.93 19.73
CA LEU A 8 49.44 -9.56 20.96
C LEU A 8 49.63 -8.05 21.21
N PHE A 9 48.79 -7.52 22.05
CA PHE A 9 48.90 -6.37 22.96
C PHE A 9 47.61 -5.54 22.90
N GLY A 10 46.96 -5.12 23.96
CA GLY A 10 47.26 -5.11 25.38
C GLY A 10 46.16 -4.31 26.08
N TRP A 11 45.62 -4.87 27.14
CA TRP A 11 44.66 -4.23 28.01
C TRP A 11 45.35 -3.07 28.77
N ARG A 12 44.67 -1.92 28.82
CA ARG A 12 44.97 -0.89 29.84
C ARG A 12 43.74 -0.66 30.69
N LEU A 13 43.77 -1.14 31.93
CA LEU A 13 42.94 -0.68 33.03
C LEU A 13 43.35 0.74 33.40
N SER A 14 42.43 1.67 33.44
CA SER A 14 42.56 2.96 34.14
C SER A 14 41.67 2.96 35.35
N LEU A 15 42.31 2.94 36.50
CA LEU A 15 41.71 3.11 37.81
C LEU A 15 41.60 4.61 38.08
N SER A 16 40.40 5.16 38.23
CA SER A 16 40.19 6.55 38.66
C SER A 16 39.55 6.59 40.03
N LEU A 17 40.28 7.22 40.90
CA LEU A 17 40.04 7.47 42.31
C LEU A 17 38.83 8.42 42.49
N ILE A 18 37.85 8.01 43.30
CA ILE A 18 36.69 8.84 43.68
C ILE A 18 37.04 9.54 45.00
N ILE A 19 37.13 10.86 44.96
CA ILE A 19 37.15 11.71 46.15
C ILE A 19 35.72 12.17 46.44
N GLY A 20 35.21 11.77 47.60
CA GLY A 20 33.90 12.20 48.07
C GLY A 20 33.92 13.62 48.63
N LEU A 21 32.97 14.42 48.20
CA LEU A 21 32.58 15.65 48.91
C LEU A 21 31.09 15.55 49.21
N THR A 22 30.77 15.47 50.46
CA THR A 22 29.38 15.57 50.99
C THR A 22 28.99 17.06 51.09
N PHE A 23 28.00 17.45 50.29
CA PHE A 23 27.25 18.69 50.54
C PHE A 23 25.80 18.31 50.77
N GLY A 24 25.31 18.64 51.97
CA GLY A 24 23.92 18.57 52.33
C GLY A 24 23.13 19.65 51.57
N GLY A 25 22.09 19.26 50.89
CA GLY A 25 21.20 20.16 50.17
C GLY A 25 19.76 19.60 50.18
N LEU A 26 18.89 20.42 50.67
CA LEU A 26 17.43 20.33 50.82
C LEU A 26 16.76 19.51 49.70
N ALA A 27 16.01 18.51 50.08
CA ALA A 27 15.18 17.71 49.18
C ALA A 27 14.03 18.53 48.62
N CYS A 28 14.10 18.92 47.37
CA CYS A 28 12.93 19.30 46.58
C CYS A 28 12.52 18.07 45.77
N ALA A 29 11.35 17.51 46.07
CA ALA A 29 10.80 16.37 45.38
C ALA A 29 10.53 16.75 43.91
N PRO A 30 11.02 15.98 42.90
CA PRO A 30 10.64 16.23 41.53
C PRO A 30 9.19 15.79 41.27
N ALA A 31 8.39 16.72 40.74
CA ALA A 31 7.07 16.41 40.23
C ALA A 31 7.20 15.34 39.11
N THR A 32 6.51 14.24 39.28
CA THR A 32 6.36 13.20 38.26
C THR A 32 5.76 13.80 37.00
N PRO A 33 6.34 13.60 35.80
CA PRO A 33 5.66 13.94 34.56
C PRO A 33 4.42 13.03 34.45
N LYS A 34 3.26 13.63 34.30
CA LYS A 34 2.04 12.91 33.90
C LYS A 34 2.29 12.37 32.48
N ASP A 35 2.33 11.06 32.37
CA ASP A 35 2.41 10.29 31.14
C ASP A 35 1.20 10.62 30.22
N PRO A 36 1.39 11.15 29.02
CA PRO A 36 0.28 11.43 28.09
C PRO A 36 -0.07 10.20 27.24
N GLN A 37 0.04 8.99 27.82
CA GLN A 37 -0.31 7.76 27.10
C GLN A 37 -1.55 7.11 27.69
N ASN A 38 -2.68 7.77 27.56
CA ASN A 38 -3.99 7.10 27.55
C ASN A 38 -5.04 7.95 26.82
N ALA A 39 -4.75 8.36 25.60
CA ALA A 39 -5.81 8.63 24.66
C ALA A 39 -6.27 7.25 24.15
N ALA A 40 -7.31 6.71 24.76
CA ALA A 40 -8.01 5.55 24.24
C ALA A 40 -8.31 5.83 22.75
N GLN A 41 -7.60 5.15 21.86
CA GLN A 41 -7.93 5.13 20.44
C GLN A 41 -9.35 4.59 20.34
N ALA A 42 -10.30 5.47 20.10
CA ALA A 42 -11.67 5.08 19.78
C ALA A 42 -11.57 4.10 18.60
N LYS A 43 -12.01 2.85 18.83
CA LYS A 43 -12.12 1.84 17.79
C LYS A 43 -12.86 2.51 16.62
N PRO A 44 -12.31 2.50 15.39
CA PRO A 44 -12.99 3.11 14.26
C PRO A 44 -14.40 2.52 14.19
N ALA A 45 -15.42 3.35 14.17
CA ALA A 45 -16.77 2.91 13.92
C ALA A 45 -16.74 2.11 12.61
N ASP A 46 -17.35 0.93 12.60
CA ASP A 46 -17.37 0.07 11.44
C ASP A 46 -18.00 0.84 10.27
N ALA A 47 -17.15 1.31 9.34
CA ALA A 47 -17.56 2.09 8.19
C ALA A 47 -18.57 1.33 7.29
N ARG A 48 -18.76 0.03 7.56
CA ARG A 48 -19.72 -0.87 6.90
C ARG A 48 -21.10 -0.85 7.52
N SER A 49 -21.41 0.03 8.46
CA SER A 49 -22.77 0.16 9.00
C SER A 49 -23.73 0.56 7.86
N GLY A 50 -24.67 -0.32 7.50
CA GLY A 50 -25.65 -0.09 6.44
C GLY A 50 -26.05 -1.37 5.72
N ASN A 51 -26.81 -1.22 4.61
CA ASN A 51 -27.18 -2.32 3.74
C ASN A 51 -25.95 -2.82 2.97
N LEU A 52 -25.48 -4.02 3.31
CA LEU A 52 -24.36 -4.67 2.64
C LEU A 52 -24.90 -5.50 1.47
N VAL A 53 -24.20 -5.41 0.34
CA VAL A 53 -24.49 -6.17 -0.88
C VAL A 53 -23.20 -6.87 -1.35
N PRO A 54 -23.31 -8.00 -2.08
CA PRO A 54 -22.14 -8.59 -2.72
C PRO A 54 -21.53 -7.62 -3.72
N LEU A 55 -20.20 -7.45 -3.70
CA LEU A 55 -19.49 -6.74 -4.75
C LEU A 55 -19.55 -7.56 -6.03
N THR A 56 -20.17 -7.01 -7.06
CA THR A 56 -20.23 -7.61 -8.38
C THR A 56 -19.08 -7.05 -9.23
N LEU A 57 -18.24 -7.94 -9.76
CA LEU A 57 -17.15 -7.61 -10.67
C LEU A 57 -17.46 -8.19 -12.05
N ASP A 58 -17.19 -7.42 -13.08
CA ASP A 58 -17.15 -7.93 -14.44
C ASP A 58 -15.76 -8.55 -14.66
N LEU A 59 -15.68 -9.87 -14.75
CA LEU A 59 -14.43 -10.60 -14.83
C LEU A 59 -14.12 -10.98 -16.28
N PRO A 60 -12.85 -10.83 -16.72
CA PRO A 60 -12.43 -11.30 -18.03
C PRO A 60 -12.42 -12.84 -18.07
N ALA A 61 -12.28 -13.39 -19.27
CA ALA A 61 -12.18 -14.83 -19.44
C ALA A 61 -10.91 -15.37 -18.77
N ALA A 62 -11.04 -16.54 -18.13
CA ALA A 62 -9.88 -17.20 -17.54
C ALA A 62 -8.94 -17.76 -18.63
N ALA A 63 -7.69 -17.36 -18.63
CA ALA A 63 -6.69 -17.84 -19.57
C ALA A 63 -6.22 -19.27 -19.26
N PHE A 64 -6.32 -19.70 -18.00
CA PHE A 64 -5.96 -21.05 -17.56
C PHE A 64 -6.88 -21.52 -16.43
N LYS A 65 -6.83 -22.83 -16.13
CA LYS A 65 -7.60 -23.43 -15.01
C LYS A 65 -6.67 -24.29 -14.16
N GLY A 66 -6.82 -24.14 -12.86
CA GLY A 66 -6.05 -24.89 -11.86
C GLY A 66 -4.60 -24.46 -11.75
N THR A 67 -3.87 -25.03 -10.79
CA THR A 67 -2.43 -24.80 -10.59
C THR A 67 -1.62 -25.65 -11.57
N PRO A 68 -0.71 -25.05 -12.36
CA PRO A 68 0.22 -25.83 -13.16
C PRO A 68 1.06 -26.76 -12.27
N LYS A 69 1.20 -28.01 -12.70
CA LYS A 69 1.92 -29.04 -11.92
C LYS A 69 3.42 -28.78 -11.76
N ASP A 70 3.97 -27.98 -12.67
CA ASP A 70 5.40 -27.69 -12.77
C ASP A 70 5.81 -26.44 -12.00
N LEU A 71 4.84 -25.72 -11.42
CA LEU A 71 5.10 -24.51 -10.66
C LEU A 71 5.46 -24.85 -9.22
N GLN A 72 6.73 -24.64 -8.87
CA GLN A 72 7.19 -24.77 -7.48
C GLN A 72 6.80 -23.52 -6.69
N LEU A 73 5.84 -23.70 -5.80
CA LEU A 73 5.36 -22.62 -4.94
C LEU A 73 6.22 -22.48 -3.70
N GLY A 74 6.56 -21.25 -3.37
CA GLY A 74 7.08 -20.94 -2.06
C GLY A 74 6.04 -21.20 -0.95
N PRO A 75 6.46 -21.38 0.31
CA PRO A 75 5.55 -21.68 1.44
C PRO A 75 4.58 -20.50 1.71
N ASN A 76 4.87 -19.33 1.21
CA ASN A 76 4.13 -18.09 1.45
C ASN A 76 3.08 -17.77 0.38
N VAL A 77 2.94 -18.61 -0.65
CA VAL A 77 1.94 -18.42 -1.71
C VAL A 77 0.57 -18.94 -1.25
N GLU A 78 -0.48 -18.16 -1.48
CA GLU A 78 -1.85 -18.62 -1.26
C GLU A 78 -2.14 -19.83 -2.17
N PRO A 79 -2.73 -20.92 -1.65
CA PRO A 79 -3.11 -22.04 -2.50
C PRO A 79 -4.18 -21.58 -3.49
N LEU A 80 -4.00 -21.94 -4.76
CA LEU A 80 -5.02 -21.67 -5.77
C LEU A 80 -6.24 -22.52 -5.49
N SER A 81 -7.42 -21.90 -5.57
CA SER A 81 -8.70 -22.57 -5.38
C SER A 81 -9.33 -22.90 -6.72
N ASP A 82 -9.88 -24.13 -6.83
CA ASP A 82 -10.70 -24.50 -8.00
C ASP A 82 -12.12 -23.92 -7.93
N LYS A 83 -12.45 -23.22 -6.84
CA LYS A 83 -13.75 -22.59 -6.63
C LYS A 83 -13.61 -21.08 -6.83
N PRO A 84 -14.63 -20.43 -7.41
CA PRO A 84 -14.68 -18.97 -7.47
C PRO A 84 -14.48 -18.36 -6.07
N ARG A 85 -13.86 -17.20 -6.04
CA ARG A 85 -13.69 -16.43 -4.81
C ARG A 85 -15.04 -16.12 -4.17
N PRO A 86 -15.20 -16.29 -2.84
CA PRO A 86 -16.41 -15.87 -2.15
C PRO A 86 -16.68 -14.38 -2.37
N PRO A 87 -17.95 -13.96 -2.51
CA PRO A 87 -18.28 -12.56 -2.71
C PRO A 87 -17.91 -11.72 -1.49
N MET A 88 -17.24 -10.59 -1.74
CA MET A 88 -16.99 -9.60 -0.69
C MET A 88 -18.24 -8.78 -0.45
N MET A 89 -18.68 -8.69 0.81
CA MET A 89 -19.82 -7.86 1.20
C MET A 89 -19.37 -6.41 1.42
N VAL A 90 -19.97 -5.49 0.70
CA VAL A 90 -19.63 -4.06 0.71
C VAL A 90 -20.89 -3.20 0.87
N PRO A 91 -20.79 -1.93 1.32
CA PRO A 91 -21.92 -1.01 1.33
C PRO A 91 -22.53 -0.87 -0.07
N ALA A 92 -23.86 -0.80 -0.13
CA ALA A 92 -24.55 -0.59 -1.39
C ALA A 92 -24.17 0.76 -2.03
N GLY A 93 -24.21 0.83 -3.37
CA GLY A 93 -24.04 2.06 -4.13
C GLY A 93 -22.58 2.49 -4.36
N LEU A 94 -21.61 1.62 -4.13
CA LEU A 94 -20.22 1.88 -4.52
C LEU A 94 -20.08 1.95 -6.04
N LYS A 95 -19.09 2.74 -6.49
CA LYS A 95 -18.70 2.86 -7.90
C LYS A 95 -17.20 2.59 -8.03
N ASN A 96 -16.75 2.16 -9.21
CA ASN A 96 -15.34 2.19 -9.55
C ASN A 96 -14.92 3.66 -9.72
N VAL A 97 -14.23 4.19 -8.69
CA VAL A 97 -13.74 5.59 -8.66
C VAL A 97 -12.36 5.74 -9.28
N ALA A 98 -11.73 4.62 -9.68
CA ALA A 98 -10.46 4.62 -10.39
C ALA A 98 -10.61 4.75 -11.91
N LEU A 99 -11.81 4.50 -12.47
CA LEU A 99 -12.04 4.53 -13.91
C LEU A 99 -11.66 5.89 -14.50
N GLY A 100 -10.68 5.88 -15.42
CA GLY A 100 -10.13 7.09 -16.05
C GLY A 100 -9.34 7.99 -15.10
N ALA A 101 -8.91 7.51 -13.93
CA ALA A 101 -8.08 8.27 -13.00
C ALA A 101 -6.72 8.63 -13.62
N LYS A 102 -6.16 9.75 -13.17
CA LYS A 102 -4.83 10.17 -13.62
C LYS A 102 -3.75 9.29 -12.98
N LEU A 103 -2.85 8.77 -13.83
CA LEU A 103 -1.73 7.94 -13.38
C LEU A 103 -0.38 8.59 -13.62
N THR A 104 0.55 8.26 -12.74
CA THR A 104 1.99 8.45 -12.88
C THR A 104 2.71 7.18 -12.45
N CYS A 105 3.99 7.02 -12.78
CA CYS A 105 4.77 5.87 -12.35
C CYS A 105 6.25 6.21 -12.12
N SER A 106 6.99 5.27 -11.55
CA SER A 106 8.44 5.37 -11.34
C SER A 106 9.25 5.16 -12.62
N ASP A 107 8.68 4.47 -13.61
CA ASP A 107 9.37 4.21 -14.88
C ASP A 107 9.26 5.42 -15.82
N LYS A 108 10.38 6.09 -16.06
CA LYS A 108 10.44 7.26 -16.93
C LYS A 108 10.15 6.97 -18.42
N ASN A 109 10.12 5.70 -18.81
CA ASN A 109 9.86 5.30 -20.18
C ASN A 109 8.37 5.06 -20.47
N ALA A 110 7.54 4.94 -19.44
CA ALA A 110 6.10 4.79 -19.61
C ALA A 110 5.46 6.13 -19.96
N SER A 111 4.73 6.17 -21.06
CA SER A 111 3.96 7.36 -21.45
C SER A 111 2.62 7.44 -20.71
N ALA A 112 2.04 8.63 -20.65
CA ALA A 112 0.73 8.83 -20.03
C ALA A 112 -0.37 8.00 -20.71
N ASP A 113 -0.31 7.86 -22.04
CA ASP A 113 -1.28 7.07 -22.81
C ASP A 113 -1.18 5.57 -22.50
N MET A 114 0.04 5.06 -22.30
CA MET A 114 0.22 3.69 -21.83
C MET A 114 -0.39 3.50 -20.44
N LEU A 115 -0.07 4.40 -19.51
CA LEU A 115 -0.56 4.31 -18.14
C LEU A 115 -2.08 4.41 -18.05
N ALA A 116 -2.73 5.20 -18.92
CA ALA A 116 -4.18 5.35 -18.93
C ALA A 116 -4.93 4.02 -19.13
N LYS A 117 -4.29 3.02 -19.73
CA LYS A 117 -4.87 1.68 -19.92
C LYS A 117 -5.03 0.91 -18.59
N ILE A 118 -4.33 1.30 -17.53
CA ILE A 118 -4.43 0.62 -16.20
C ILE A 118 -5.73 0.96 -15.47
N THR A 119 -6.52 1.90 -15.98
CA THR A 119 -7.81 2.30 -15.41
C THR A 119 -8.88 2.56 -16.48
N ASP A 120 -8.77 1.93 -17.64
CA ASP A 120 -9.71 2.13 -18.75
C ASP A 120 -10.90 1.15 -18.73
N GLY A 121 -10.90 0.20 -17.80
CA GLY A 121 -11.93 -0.83 -17.62
C GLY A 121 -11.63 -2.11 -18.41
N ASN A 122 -10.55 -2.17 -19.19
CA ASN A 122 -10.17 -3.36 -19.93
C ASN A 122 -9.26 -4.26 -19.08
N LYS A 123 -9.78 -5.38 -18.66
CA LYS A 123 -9.07 -6.36 -17.82
C LYS A 123 -8.48 -7.53 -18.60
N ASP A 124 -8.65 -7.54 -19.91
CA ASP A 124 -8.10 -8.62 -20.75
C ASP A 124 -6.58 -8.58 -20.75
N ALA A 125 -5.94 -9.68 -20.38
CA ALA A 125 -4.49 -9.78 -20.38
C ALA A 125 -3.95 -10.15 -21.79
N SER A 126 -4.23 -9.28 -22.75
CA SER A 126 -3.70 -9.36 -24.12
C SER A 126 -2.45 -8.47 -24.27
N ASP A 127 -1.65 -8.73 -25.30
CA ASP A 127 -0.44 -7.96 -25.56
C ASP A 127 -0.70 -6.45 -25.71
N ASP A 128 -1.90 -6.08 -26.16
CA ASP A 128 -2.30 -4.67 -26.35
C ASP A 128 -2.74 -3.98 -25.06
N SER A 129 -3.13 -4.73 -24.03
CA SER A 129 -3.65 -4.21 -22.76
C SER A 129 -2.65 -4.31 -21.62
N ILE A 130 -1.67 -5.21 -21.69
CA ILE A 130 -0.65 -5.32 -20.65
C ILE A 130 0.34 -4.16 -20.74
N ILE A 131 0.50 -3.45 -19.64
CA ILE A 131 1.47 -2.36 -19.48
C ILE A 131 2.71 -2.88 -18.78
N PHE A 132 3.85 -2.77 -19.47
CA PHE A 132 5.15 -3.21 -18.98
C PHE A 132 5.92 -2.03 -18.38
N LEU A 133 6.35 -2.18 -17.13
CA LEU A 133 7.35 -1.31 -16.52
C LEU A 133 8.67 -2.07 -16.35
N ARG A 134 9.77 -1.35 -16.27
CA ARG A 134 11.12 -1.93 -16.15
C ARG A 134 11.24 -2.83 -14.92
N LYS A 135 12.25 -3.68 -14.97
CA LYS A 135 12.65 -4.57 -13.86
C LYS A 135 13.04 -3.80 -12.60
N GLY A 136 13.03 -4.49 -11.48
CA GLY A 136 13.23 -3.93 -10.15
C GLY A 136 11.92 -3.43 -9.54
N THR A 137 11.96 -2.88 -8.35
CA THR A 137 10.77 -2.31 -7.70
C THR A 137 10.29 -1.11 -8.50
N GLN A 138 9.08 -1.20 -9.04
CA GLN A 138 8.39 -0.12 -9.74
C GLN A 138 7.07 0.18 -9.02
N TRP A 139 6.54 1.37 -9.30
CA TRP A 139 5.20 1.71 -8.83
C TRP A 139 4.39 2.44 -9.90
N VAL A 140 3.08 2.27 -9.83
CA VAL A 140 2.08 3.14 -10.46
C VAL A 140 1.31 3.86 -9.36
N GLN A 141 0.96 5.12 -9.60
CA GLN A 141 0.25 5.98 -8.66
C GLN A 141 -1.00 6.56 -9.30
N LEU A 142 -2.12 6.37 -8.63
CA LEU A 142 -3.42 6.94 -9.00
C LEU A 142 -3.70 8.21 -8.19
N ASP A 143 -4.19 9.24 -8.86
CA ASP A 143 -4.84 10.39 -8.26
C ASP A 143 -6.34 10.33 -8.59
N LEU A 144 -7.17 10.04 -7.60
CA LEU A 144 -8.62 9.98 -7.75
C LEU A 144 -9.29 11.36 -7.92
N GLY A 145 -8.49 12.45 -7.91
CA GLY A 145 -8.99 13.83 -8.02
C GLY A 145 -9.64 14.37 -6.74
N SER A 146 -10.19 13.50 -5.91
CA SER A 146 -10.84 13.83 -4.63
C SER A 146 -10.61 12.72 -3.61
N VAL A 147 -10.86 13.01 -2.35
CA VAL A 147 -10.87 11.98 -1.31
C VAL A 147 -12.13 11.14 -1.45
N TYR A 148 -11.95 9.82 -1.50
CA TYR A 148 -13.02 8.83 -1.47
C TYR A 148 -12.90 7.94 -0.24
N GLU A 149 -14.03 7.46 0.25
CA GLU A 149 -14.13 6.38 1.22
C GLU A 149 -14.21 5.07 0.45
N THR A 150 -13.14 4.25 0.50
CA THR A 150 -12.97 3.06 -0.32
C THR A 150 -13.20 1.79 0.49
N PHE A 151 -13.82 0.77 -0.09
CA PHE A 151 -14.18 -0.47 0.59
C PHE A 151 -13.57 -1.70 -0.05
N ALA A 152 -13.29 -1.64 -1.35
CA ALA A 152 -12.62 -2.71 -2.08
C ALA A 152 -11.74 -2.12 -3.16
N MET A 153 -10.67 -2.83 -3.50
CA MET A 153 -9.91 -2.60 -4.72
C MET A 153 -9.54 -3.94 -5.34
N VAL A 154 -9.36 -3.94 -6.64
CA VAL A 154 -8.89 -5.10 -7.37
C VAL A 154 -7.71 -4.68 -8.23
N ILE A 155 -6.65 -5.46 -8.19
CA ILE A 155 -5.47 -5.27 -9.04
C ILE A 155 -5.42 -6.48 -9.97
N TRP A 156 -5.33 -6.21 -11.26
CA TRP A 156 -4.97 -7.21 -12.25
C TRP A 156 -3.59 -6.88 -12.80
N HIS A 157 -2.66 -7.76 -12.54
CA HIS A 157 -1.44 -7.86 -13.32
C HIS A 157 -1.70 -8.74 -14.55
N ALA A 158 -0.70 -8.95 -15.39
CA ALA A 158 -0.90 -9.86 -16.52
C ALA A 158 -1.20 -11.28 -16.03
N HIS A 159 -2.37 -11.78 -16.39
CA HIS A 159 -2.91 -13.09 -15.97
C HIS A 159 -3.12 -14.05 -17.16
N ASN A 160 -2.40 -13.81 -18.27
CA ASN A 160 -2.42 -14.65 -19.45
C ASN A 160 -1.73 -16.01 -19.26
N THR A 161 -0.89 -16.12 -18.23
CA THR A 161 -0.25 -17.35 -17.77
C THR A 161 -0.29 -17.42 -16.26
N ALA A 162 -0.11 -18.61 -15.68
CA ALA A 162 -0.10 -18.80 -14.24
C ALA A 162 1.23 -18.31 -13.64
N LYS A 163 1.23 -17.16 -13.01
CA LYS A 163 2.39 -16.54 -12.38
C LYS A 163 2.08 -15.92 -11.02
N VAL A 164 3.10 -15.72 -10.21
CA VAL A 164 3.05 -15.06 -8.92
C VAL A 164 3.84 -13.77 -9.03
N TYR A 165 3.25 -12.65 -8.64
CA TYR A 165 3.93 -11.35 -8.59
C TYR A 165 4.56 -11.13 -7.23
N HIS A 166 5.79 -10.60 -7.24
CA HIS A 166 6.61 -10.38 -6.06
C HIS A 166 6.51 -8.94 -5.57
N ASP A 167 6.65 -8.77 -4.26
CA ASP A 167 6.70 -7.48 -3.57
C ASP A 167 5.53 -6.55 -3.96
N VAL A 168 4.34 -7.14 -4.07
CA VAL A 168 3.13 -6.35 -4.29
C VAL A 168 2.79 -5.60 -3.02
N ILE A 169 2.82 -4.26 -3.09
CA ILE A 169 2.52 -3.39 -1.95
C ILE A 169 1.53 -2.33 -2.40
N VAL A 170 0.50 -2.09 -1.59
CA VAL A 170 -0.46 -1.03 -1.83
C VAL A 170 -0.44 -0.05 -0.68
N GLN A 171 -0.22 1.21 -1.01
CA GLN A 171 -0.21 2.30 -0.04
C GLN A 171 -1.19 3.39 -0.45
N THR A 172 -1.68 4.12 0.57
CA THR A 172 -2.41 5.37 0.39
C THR A 172 -1.69 6.50 1.12
N ALA A 173 -1.87 7.73 0.64
CA ALA A 173 -1.37 8.93 1.29
C ALA A 173 -2.35 10.09 1.13
N ASP A 174 -2.16 11.14 1.94
CA ASP A 174 -2.96 12.38 1.84
C ASP A 174 -2.35 13.36 0.83
N ASP A 175 -1.10 13.13 0.40
CA ASP A 175 -0.37 13.97 -0.56
C ASP A 175 0.24 13.13 -1.70
N PRO A 176 0.50 13.75 -2.88
CA PRO A 176 1.01 13.04 -4.04
C PRO A 176 2.46 12.56 -3.90
N ASP A 177 3.21 13.12 -2.94
CA ASP A 177 4.61 12.76 -2.72
C ASP A 177 4.78 11.58 -1.76
N PHE A 178 3.67 11.12 -1.16
CA PHE A 178 3.64 10.01 -0.19
C PHE A 178 4.51 10.28 1.05
N ILE A 179 4.34 11.47 1.63
CA ILE A 179 5.03 11.91 2.85
C ILE A 179 4.08 11.93 4.04
N GLN A 180 2.79 12.34 3.82
CA GLN A 180 1.83 12.55 4.90
C GLN A 180 0.84 11.39 5.00
N ASN A 181 0.69 10.86 6.21
CA ASN A 181 -0.29 9.82 6.55
C ASN A 181 -0.24 8.61 5.60
N VAL A 182 0.98 8.18 5.24
CA VAL A 182 1.17 6.99 4.42
C VAL A 182 0.67 5.76 5.18
N ARG A 183 -0.23 5.01 4.58
CA ARG A 183 -0.82 3.80 5.15
C ARG A 183 -0.70 2.65 4.17
N THR A 184 -0.18 1.52 4.64
CA THR A 184 -0.10 0.30 3.85
C THR A 184 -1.41 -0.49 4.01
N LEU A 185 -2.04 -0.82 2.89
CA LEU A 185 -3.29 -1.58 2.82
C LEU A 185 -3.04 -3.06 2.51
N PHE A 186 -1.97 -3.36 1.79
CA PHE A 186 -1.53 -4.70 1.42
C PHE A 186 -0.01 -4.70 1.29
N ASN A 187 0.66 -5.76 1.73
CA ASN A 187 2.10 -5.93 1.57
C ASN A 187 2.47 -7.41 1.66
N ASN A 188 2.90 -8.01 0.53
CA ASN A 188 3.39 -9.38 0.48
C ASN A 188 4.93 -9.49 0.37
N ASP A 189 5.66 -8.37 0.52
CA ASP A 189 7.13 -8.33 0.57
C ASP A 189 7.62 -8.79 1.96
N GLN A 190 7.84 -10.08 2.11
CA GLN A 190 8.18 -10.68 3.41
C GLN A 190 9.65 -10.52 3.81
N ASP A 191 10.52 -10.28 2.86
CA ASP A 191 11.97 -10.10 3.09
C ASP A 191 12.43 -8.63 3.04
N ASN A 192 11.48 -7.71 2.82
CA ASN A 192 11.71 -6.28 2.71
C ASN A 192 12.70 -5.90 1.60
N THR A 193 12.69 -6.64 0.50
CA THR A 193 13.58 -6.33 -0.63
C THR A 193 13.14 -5.10 -1.42
N SER A 194 11.90 -4.64 -1.25
CA SER A 194 11.42 -3.35 -1.75
C SER A 194 11.89 -2.15 -0.91
N GLY A 195 12.28 -2.38 0.36
CA GLY A 195 12.63 -1.31 1.31
C GLY A 195 11.45 -0.56 1.91
N LEU A 196 10.21 -1.08 1.74
CA LEU A 196 8.96 -0.45 2.19
C LEU A 196 8.38 -1.07 3.47
N GLY A 197 9.13 -1.93 4.13
CA GLY A 197 8.74 -2.64 5.33
C GLY A 197 8.37 -4.10 5.07
N VAL A 198 8.58 -4.94 6.09
CA VAL A 198 8.24 -6.36 6.02
C VAL A 198 6.74 -6.54 5.95
N GLY A 199 6.26 -7.24 4.91
CA GLY A 199 4.87 -7.58 4.71
C GLY A 199 4.41 -8.79 5.51
N THR A 200 3.11 -8.89 5.72
CA THR A 200 2.45 -10.02 6.38
C THR A 200 1.40 -10.69 5.50
N ASP A 201 1.10 -10.11 4.36
CA ASP A 201 0.20 -10.69 3.38
C ASP A 201 0.91 -11.79 2.59
N ARG A 202 0.13 -12.71 2.04
CA ARG A 202 0.68 -13.81 1.25
C ARG A 202 0.81 -13.41 -0.22
N GLU A 203 1.80 -13.96 -0.89
CA GLU A 203 1.85 -13.99 -2.35
C GLU A 203 0.65 -14.78 -2.89
N TYR A 204 0.27 -14.53 -4.11
CA TYR A 204 -0.90 -15.12 -4.74
C TYR A 204 -0.66 -15.37 -6.22
N PHE A 205 -1.39 -16.35 -6.76
CA PHE A 205 -1.49 -16.51 -8.20
C PHE A 205 -2.32 -15.39 -8.80
N GLU A 206 -1.77 -14.78 -9.84
CA GLU A 206 -2.55 -13.87 -10.65
C GLU A 206 -3.50 -14.67 -11.54
N THR A 207 -4.78 -14.34 -11.48
CA THR A 207 -5.86 -14.98 -12.24
C THR A 207 -6.76 -13.92 -12.84
N ASN A 208 -7.71 -14.33 -13.68
CA ASN A 208 -8.74 -13.44 -14.20
C ASN A 208 -9.61 -12.79 -13.11
N GLU A 209 -9.58 -13.28 -11.87
CA GLU A 209 -10.29 -12.65 -10.75
C GLU A 209 -9.55 -11.45 -10.16
N GLY A 210 -8.26 -11.26 -10.46
CA GLY A 210 -7.40 -10.24 -9.87
C GLY A 210 -7.23 -10.36 -8.36
N LYS A 211 -6.33 -9.60 -7.76
CA LYS A 211 -6.19 -9.55 -6.30
C LYS A 211 -7.18 -8.56 -5.69
N LEU A 212 -8.18 -9.10 -5.01
CA LEU A 212 -9.15 -8.32 -4.25
C LEU A 212 -8.60 -7.97 -2.87
N ILE A 213 -8.59 -6.68 -2.54
CA ILE A 213 -8.12 -6.13 -1.27
C ILE A 213 -9.25 -5.39 -0.59
N ASP A 214 -9.49 -5.72 0.68
CA ASP A 214 -10.44 -5.01 1.54
C ASP A 214 -9.81 -3.73 2.09
N THR A 215 -10.29 -2.56 1.67
CA THR A 215 -9.79 -1.28 2.11
C THR A 215 -10.48 -0.73 3.37
N LYS A 216 -11.50 -1.43 3.87
CA LYS A 216 -12.15 -1.21 5.18
C LYS A 216 -12.66 0.21 5.42
N GLY A 217 -13.08 0.92 4.39
CA GLY A 217 -13.52 2.31 4.50
C GLY A 217 -12.36 3.31 4.59
N ALA A 218 -11.19 2.96 4.08
CA ALA A 218 -10.06 3.87 4.01
C ALA A 218 -10.43 5.12 3.21
N LYS A 219 -10.11 6.30 3.77
CA LYS A 219 -10.32 7.59 3.10
C LYS A 219 -8.99 8.05 2.53
N ALA A 220 -8.93 8.17 1.21
CA ALA A 220 -7.73 8.61 0.51
C ALA A 220 -8.07 9.21 -0.86
N ARG A 221 -7.14 10.00 -1.38
CA ARG A 221 -7.13 10.50 -2.75
C ARG A 221 -6.04 9.81 -3.57
N TYR A 222 -4.87 9.57 -2.98
CA TYR A 222 -3.70 9.02 -3.65
C TYR A 222 -3.49 7.57 -3.26
N PHE A 223 -3.28 6.72 -4.28
CA PHE A 223 -2.98 5.30 -4.12
C PHE A 223 -1.73 4.98 -4.91
N ARG A 224 -0.82 4.21 -4.33
CA ARG A 224 0.40 3.76 -4.98
C ARG A 224 0.51 2.25 -4.88
N PHE A 225 0.78 1.64 -6.02
CA PHE A 225 0.87 0.19 -6.20
C PHE A 225 2.28 -0.15 -6.64
N TYR A 226 2.95 -0.95 -5.86
CA TYR A 226 4.32 -1.40 -6.13
C TYR A 226 4.30 -2.86 -6.55
N SER A 227 5.30 -3.28 -7.34
CA SER A 227 5.61 -4.67 -7.65
C SER A 227 7.08 -4.80 -8.05
N LYS A 228 7.58 -6.04 -8.07
CA LYS A 228 8.98 -6.35 -8.39
C LYS A 228 9.09 -7.59 -9.27
N GLY A 229 8.40 -7.55 -10.40
CA GLY A 229 8.37 -8.68 -11.34
C GLY A 229 7.53 -9.85 -10.84
N SER A 230 7.73 -10.99 -11.47
CA SER A 230 6.97 -12.21 -11.21
C SER A 230 7.84 -13.45 -11.33
N THR A 231 7.27 -14.63 -11.09
CA THR A 231 7.94 -15.93 -11.31
C THR A 231 8.35 -16.17 -12.78
N GLU A 232 7.76 -15.44 -13.73
CA GLU A 232 8.06 -15.58 -15.16
C GLU A 232 8.89 -14.44 -15.74
N SER A 233 8.76 -13.23 -15.19
CA SER A 233 9.37 -12.04 -15.75
C SER A 233 9.91 -11.12 -14.67
N ALA A 234 11.09 -10.56 -14.89
CA ALA A 234 11.62 -9.50 -14.03
C ALA A 234 10.97 -8.13 -14.32
N MET A 235 10.18 -8.00 -15.38
CA MET A 235 9.39 -6.80 -15.69
C MET A 235 8.15 -6.75 -14.81
N ASN A 236 7.67 -5.54 -14.53
CA ASN A 236 6.40 -5.34 -13.86
C ASN A 236 5.30 -5.19 -14.91
N GLU A 237 4.22 -5.90 -14.73
CA GLU A 237 3.14 -6.00 -15.72
C GLU A 237 1.82 -5.65 -15.07
N TYR A 238 1.14 -4.61 -15.55
CA TYR A 238 -0.17 -4.20 -15.08
C TYR A 238 -1.19 -4.29 -16.20
N THR A 239 -2.40 -4.72 -15.87
CA THR A 239 -3.53 -4.76 -16.80
C THR A 239 -4.60 -3.76 -16.39
N GLU A 240 -5.13 -3.87 -15.16
CA GLU A 240 -6.18 -2.97 -14.68
C GLU A 240 -6.13 -2.80 -13.16
N ILE A 241 -6.58 -1.64 -12.69
CA ILE A 241 -6.81 -1.35 -11.26
C ILE A 241 -8.20 -0.74 -11.11
N GLU A 242 -9.04 -1.37 -10.30
CA GLU A 242 -10.34 -0.84 -9.91
C GLU A 242 -10.37 -0.53 -8.41
N ILE A 243 -10.98 0.60 -8.05
CA ILE A 243 -11.19 0.99 -6.65
C ILE A 243 -12.66 1.30 -6.46
N TYR A 244 -13.31 0.57 -5.55
CA TYR A 244 -14.73 0.73 -5.26
C TYR A 244 -14.93 1.58 -4.02
N GLY A 245 -15.52 2.75 -4.23
CA GLY A 245 -15.68 3.76 -3.18
C GLY A 245 -16.88 4.65 -3.40
N ARG A 246 -17.05 5.57 -2.47
CA ARG A 246 -18.08 6.63 -2.50
C ARG A 246 -17.47 7.93 -1.97
N THR A 247 -18.11 9.05 -2.26
CA THR A 247 -17.80 10.31 -1.59
C THR A 247 -18.02 10.15 -0.10
N PRO A 248 -17.08 10.55 0.78
CA PRO A 248 -17.27 10.48 2.22
C PRO A 248 -18.53 11.25 2.63
N ALA A 249 -19.31 10.69 3.55
CA ALA A 249 -20.41 11.43 4.13
C ALA A 249 -19.88 12.68 4.80
N VAL A 250 -20.45 13.84 4.52
CA VAL A 250 -20.15 15.08 5.22
C VAL A 250 -20.57 14.87 6.68
N ALA A 251 -19.63 14.99 7.62
CA ALA A 251 -19.97 14.90 9.04
C ALA A 251 -21.04 15.97 9.34
N ALA A 252 -22.23 15.51 9.80
CA ALA A 252 -23.27 16.43 10.21
C ALA A 252 -22.75 17.27 11.39
N GLY A 253 -22.34 18.53 11.12
CA GLY A 253 -21.86 19.46 12.16
C GLY A 253 -20.58 20.22 11.85
N GLY A 254 -19.90 20.01 10.74
CA GLY A 254 -18.72 20.79 10.36
C GLY A 254 -19.11 21.99 9.48
N GLN A 255 -19.29 23.19 10.05
CA GLN A 255 -19.26 24.42 9.27
C GLN A 255 -17.90 24.50 8.55
N GLN A 256 -17.93 24.52 7.23
CA GLN A 256 -16.76 24.88 6.43
C GLN A 256 -16.27 26.27 6.89
N PRO A 257 -14.99 26.44 7.24
CA PRO A 257 -14.47 27.79 7.45
C PRO A 257 -14.64 28.56 6.15
N ALA A 258 -15.48 29.60 6.19
CA ALA A 258 -15.65 30.50 5.07
C ALA A 258 -14.29 31.15 4.80
N PHE A 259 -13.71 30.86 3.63
CA PHE A 259 -12.57 31.58 3.12
C PHE A 259 -13.01 33.03 2.89
N ARG A 260 -12.69 33.90 3.85
CA ARG A 260 -12.78 35.36 3.65
C ARG A 260 -11.67 35.74 2.68
N VAL A 261 -12.05 35.98 1.42
CA VAL A 261 -11.22 36.76 0.49
C VAL A 261 -11.11 38.14 1.08
N ALA A 262 -9.92 38.48 1.57
CA ALA A 262 -9.62 39.86 1.97
C ALA A 262 -9.64 40.73 0.69
N ALA A 263 -10.64 41.57 0.58
CA ALA A 263 -10.67 42.60 -0.47
C ALA A 263 -9.52 43.57 -0.21
N SER A 264 -8.52 43.61 -1.09
CA SER A 264 -7.48 44.63 -1.12
C SER A 264 -8.13 45.92 -1.54
N SER A 265 -8.37 46.85 -0.59
CA SER A 265 -8.69 48.23 -0.88
C SER A 265 -7.41 48.92 -1.35
N LYS A 266 -7.31 49.25 -2.65
CA LYS A 266 -6.41 50.30 -3.12
C LYS A 266 -6.96 51.62 -2.60
N ALA A 267 -6.19 52.27 -1.74
CA ALA A 267 -6.34 53.73 -1.52
C ALA A 267 -5.40 54.45 -2.47
N GLU A 268 -5.93 55.52 -3.06
CA GLU A 268 -5.26 56.48 -3.93
C GLU A 268 -4.10 57.18 -3.24
#